data_6459b709f9a00cc2bfd9a1ebbe10a4a4
#
_entry.id   6459b709f9a00cc2bfd9a1ebbe10a4a4
#
_cell.length_a   1.000
_cell.length_b   1.000
_cell.length_c   1.000
_cell.angle_alpha   90.00
_cell.angle_beta   90.00
_cell.angle_gamma   90.00
#
_symmetry.space_group_name_H-M   'P 1'
#
loop_
_entity.id
_entity.type
_entity.pdbx_description
1 polymer ?
#
loop_
_entity_poly.entity_id
_entity_poly.type
_entity_poly.pdbx_seq_one_letter_code
_entity_poly.pdbx_strand_id
1 'polypeptide(L)'
;MINKKLISFDRGAMRFVGANVAFQWLGMLCNIIFVRVIAQLVGAVFAGGLTHEMLRQDFVLCLFTIPLRYVFTLLASSMSDCASKDVKRTLRSKIYEKLTRLGAGYSETVATSEAVMLASEGVEQIDTYFAKYLPQLFYSLLAPVTLFVLLVGVHARSAIILLCCVPLIPMSIVAVQKFAKKLLDKYWGEYTTLGDSFLENIQGLTTLKIYQADGWKHEEMNRQAERFRKITMKVLTMQLNSVTLMDLMAYGGAGLGIISAVAAFAKGQITLTAALTILLLAADFFLPLRLLGSYFHIAMNGAASAEKIFRLLAADEPADGTQEAGEETTLKLDHVTFGYENDRTILHDVSLCIPQGSFVSLVGESGCGKSTIAAILSGARTGYTGSVTLGGVPVQMLREESRLRTLTVVPHNAAIFRGTVGSNLRMAAPAADDAALWAALEEVNLAAFCRSQQGLDTPLHEGGSNLSGGQRQRLAMARALLHDSPIYLFDEATSNVDAESENDIMAAIRKLAGKKTVILISHRLANVVDSDCIYVMDGGRIAEQGKHEALLAEGGVYSRLYNAQKQLEDLGEMSA
;
A
#
# COMPACT_ATOMS: atom_id res chain seq x y z
N MET A 1 17.70 -6.07 16.45
CA MET A 1 18.61 -5.43 15.50
C MET A 1 18.49 -6.02 14.08
N ILE A 2 18.57 -7.31 13.88
CA ILE A 2 18.41 -7.94 12.57
C ILE A 2 17.03 -8.58 12.46
N ASN A 3 16.20 -8.13 11.51
CA ASN A 3 14.92 -8.77 11.23
C ASN A 3 15.12 -9.89 10.21
N LYS A 4 15.12 -11.15 10.70
CA LYS A 4 15.36 -12.34 9.86
C LYS A 4 14.33 -12.48 8.74
N LYS A 5 13.07 -12.08 8.97
CA LYS A 5 12.00 -12.13 7.96
C LYS A 5 12.29 -11.18 6.80
N LEU A 6 12.78 -9.96 7.08
CA LEU A 6 13.19 -8.99 6.07
C LEU A 6 14.35 -9.50 5.20
N ILE A 7 15.37 -10.06 5.82
CA ILE A 7 16.55 -10.58 5.09
C ILE A 7 16.19 -11.76 4.20
N SER A 8 15.32 -12.66 4.69
CA SER A 8 14.88 -13.81 3.90
C SER A 8 13.93 -13.44 2.75
N PHE A 9 13.33 -12.26 2.80
CA PHE A 9 12.33 -11.81 1.85
C PHE A 9 12.93 -11.45 0.48
N ASP A 10 14.09 -10.79 0.47
CA ASP A 10 14.78 -10.41 -0.77
C ASP A 10 16.27 -10.79 -0.72
N ARG A 11 16.56 -12.00 -1.21
CA ARG A 11 17.93 -12.49 -1.34
C ARG A 11 18.73 -11.77 -2.44
N GLY A 12 18.05 -11.15 -3.43
CA GLY A 12 18.66 -10.39 -4.49
C GLY A 12 19.36 -9.14 -3.95
N ALA A 13 18.64 -8.37 -3.14
CA ALA A 13 19.16 -7.16 -2.49
C ALA A 13 20.39 -7.43 -1.60
N MET A 14 20.47 -8.61 -0.96
CA MET A 14 21.62 -8.98 -0.13
C MET A 14 22.95 -9.06 -0.87
N ARG A 15 22.95 -9.35 -2.17
CA ARG A 15 24.17 -9.33 -2.99
C ARG A 15 24.73 -7.92 -3.11
N PHE A 16 23.85 -6.94 -3.32
CA PHE A 16 24.23 -5.53 -3.39
C PHE A 16 24.68 -5.00 -2.03
N VAL A 17 24.02 -5.43 -0.93
CA VAL A 17 24.47 -5.12 0.43
C VAL A 17 25.88 -5.65 0.67
N GLY A 18 26.17 -6.91 0.31
CA GLY A 18 27.50 -7.50 0.45
C GLY A 18 28.56 -6.78 -0.37
N ALA A 19 28.24 -6.43 -1.63
CA ALA A 19 29.14 -5.65 -2.50
C ALA A 19 29.39 -4.24 -1.93
N ASN A 20 28.36 -3.57 -1.41
CA ASN A 20 28.49 -2.28 -0.75
C ASN A 20 29.48 -2.35 0.43
N VAL A 21 29.32 -3.34 1.32
CA VAL A 21 30.23 -3.56 2.47
C VAL A 21 31.66 -3.79 2.00
N ALA A 22 31.86 -4.61 0.96
CA ALA A 22 33.18 -4.88 0.40
C ALA A 22 33.84 -3.60 -0.13
N PHE A 23 33.12 -2.78 -0.90
CA PHE A 23 33.64 -1.52 -1.40
C PHE A 23 33.92 -0.49 -0.30
N GLN A 24 33.08 -0.38 0.72
CA GLN A 24 33.36 0.46 1.89
C GLN A 24 34.65 0.00 2.60
N TRP A 25 34.81 -1.30 2.78
CA TRP A 25 35.99 -1.89 3.41
C TRP A 25 37.27 -1.63 2.59
N LEU A 26 37.22 -1.81 1.25
CA LEU A 26 38.35 -1.46 0.35
C LEU A 26 38.69 0.03 0.42
N GLY A 27 37.66 0.89 0.46
CA GLY A 27 37.86 2.34 0.66
C GLY A 27 38.52 2.67 2.00
N MET A 28 38.20 1.93 3.06
CA MET A 28 38.87 2.06 4.37
C MET A 28 40.35 1.61 4.30
N LEU A 29 40.66 0.53 3.60
CA LEU A 29 42.04 0.09 3.42
C LEU A 29 42.88 1.16 2.68
N CYS A 30 42.31 1.81 1.65
CA CYS A 30 42.95 2.95 0.99
C CYS A 30 43.20 4.12 1.97
N ASN A 31 42.23 4.39 2.87
CA ASN A 31 42.39 5.40 3.91
C ASN A 31 43.52 5.07 4.90
N ILE A 32 43.64 3.82 5.31
CA ILE A 32 44.70 3.36 6.22
C ILE A 32 46.08 3.55 5.55
N ILE A 33 46.21 3.17 4.28
CA ILE A 33 47.46 3.37 3.52
C ILE A 33 47.79 4.86 3.46
N PHE A 34 46.83 5.70 3.11
CA PHE A 34 47.01 7.15 3.03
C PHE A 34 47.45 7.76 4.37
N VAL A 35 46.77 7.40 5.48
CA VAL A 35 47.15 7.87 6.82
C VAL A 35 48.55 7.41 7.22
N ARG A 36 48.91 6.17 6.91
CA ARG A 36 50.24 5.65 7.17
C ARG A 36 51.34 6.42 6.42
N VAL A 37 51.11 6.73 5.16
CA VAL A 37 52.03 7.54 4.32
C VAL A 37 52.22 8.92 4.93
N ILE A 38 51.13 9.60 5.31
CA ILE A 38 51.25 10.93 5.96
C ILE A 38 52.01 10.83 7.28
N ALA A 39 51.73 9.84 8.12
CA ALA A 39 52.43 9.65 9.38
C ALA A 39 53.93 9.35 9.19
N GLN A 40 54.30 8.59 8.12
CA GLN A 40 55.69 8.33 7.74
C GLN A 40 56.40 9.59 7.27
N LEU A 41 55.78 10.38 6.38
CA LEU A 41 56.37 11.65 5.91
C LEU A 41 56.61 12.64 7.06
N VAL A 42 55.63 12.84 7.93
CA VAL A 42 55.79 13.74 9.10
C VAL A 42 56.85 13.20 10.04
N GLY A 43 56.90 11.89 10.28
CA GLY A 43 57.94 11.28 11.12
C GLY A 43 59.34 11.42 10.52
N ALA A 44 59.50 11.29 9.18
CA ALA A 44 60.75 11.47 8.49
C ALA A 44 61.26 12.94 8.50
N VAL A 45 60.31 13.89 8.32
CA VAL A 45 60.63 15.33 8.45
C VAL A 45 61.16 15.65 9.86
N PHE A 46 60.46 15.13 10.90
CA PHE A 46 60.85 15.36 12.30
C PHE A 46 62.22 14.73 12.65
N ALA A 47 62.50 13.56 12.08
CA ALA A 47 63.80 12.88 12.25
C ALA A 47 64.94 13.45 11.37
N GLY A 48 64.68 14.43 10.51
CA GLY A 48 65.64 14.99 9.59
C GLY A 48 66.14 14.05 8.48
N GLY A 49 65.40 12.94 8.25
CA GLY A 49 65.76 11.87 7.31
C GLY A 49 64.92 11.85 6.02
N LEU A 50 64.30 12.97 5.61
CA LEU A 50 63.46 13.03 4.41
C LEU A 50 64.35 12.96 3.16
N THR A 51 64.16 11.92 2.34
CA THR A 51 64.84 11.77 1.04
C THR A 51 63.91 12.09 -0.11
N HIS A 52 64.45 12.61 -1.23
CA HIS A 52 63.67 12.87 -2.44
C HIS A 52 63.02 11.61 -2.99
N GLU A 53 63.61 10.47 -2.79
CA GLU A 53 63.07 9.18 -3.24
C GLU A 53 61.86 8.73 -2.44
N MET A 54 61.87 8.88 -1.11
CA MET A 54 60.70 8.67 -0.24
C MET A 54 59.57 9.61 -0.62
N LEU A 55 59.85 10.90 -0.80
CA LEU A 55 58.85 11.89 -1.18
C LEU A 55 58.17 11.51 -2.49
N ARG A 56 58.96 11.06 -3.50
CA ARG A 56 58.41 10.63 -4.80
C ARG A 56 57.54 9.38 -4.68
N GLN A 57 57.99 8.36 -3.93
CA GLN A 57 57.26 7.12 -3.72
C GLN A 57 55.96 7.38 -2.99
N ASP A 58 55.97 8.14 -1.89
CA ASP A 58 54.81 8.48 -1.08
C ASP A 58 53.84 9.38 -1.85
N PHE A 59 54.30 10.30 -2.67
CA PHE A 59 53.49 11.12 -3.57
C PHE A 59 52.74 10.24 -4.60
N VAL A 60 53.47 9.32 -5.26
CA VAL A 60 52.85 8.39 -6.21
C VAL A 60 51.81 7.51 -5.52
N LEU A 61 52.09 7.01 -4.31
CA LEU A 61 51.14 6.18 -3.55
C LEU A 61 49.89 6.97 -3.18
N CYS A 62 50.02 8.23 -2.75
CA CYS A 62 48.88 9.11 -2.51
C CYS A 62 48.07 9.40 -3.77
N LEU A 63 48.76 9.62 -4.91
CA LEU A 63 48.13 9.88 -6.19
C LEU A 63 47.24 8.72 -6.66
N PHE A 64 47.55 7.49 -6.29
CA PHE A 64 46.73 6.31 -6.60
C PHE A 64 45.68 6.02 -5.52
N THR A 65 46.01 6.14 -4.25
CA THR A 65 45.09 5.76 -3.16
C THR A 65 43.90 6.69 -3.04
N ILE A 66 44.03 8.00 -3.28
CA ILE A 66 42.94 8.97 -3.18
C ILE A 66 41.89 8.74 -4.27
N PRO A 67 42.24 8.67 -5.60
CA PRO A 67 41.25 8.35 -6.62
C PRO A 67 40.62 6.96 -6.45
N LEU A 68 41.41 5.98 -6.04
CA LEU A 68 40.93 4.62 -5.82
C LEU A 68 39.91 4.58 -4.69
N ARG A 69 40.13 5.27 -3.57
CA ARG A 69 39.19 5.46 -2.49
C ARG A 69 37.90 6.10 -3.00
N TYR A 70 38.01 7.13 -3.82
CA TYR A 70 36.85 7.80 -4.42
C TYR A 70 36.02 6.85 -5.30
N VAL A 71 36.71 6.06 -6.16
CA VAL A 71 36.02 5.03 -6.97
C VAL A 71 35.29 4.02 -6.11
N PHE A 72 35.91 3.50 -5.03
CA PHE A 72 35.24 2.57 -4.12
C PHE A 72 34.05 3.21 -3.42
N THR A 73 34.11 4.49 -3.07
CA THR A 73 32.99 5.22 -2.48
C THR A 73 31.83 5.34 -3.47
N LEU A 74 32.12 5.65 -4.74
CA LEU A 74 31.11 5.70 -5.82
C LEU A 74 30.49 4.32 -6.06
N LEU A 75 31.30 3.26 -6.10
CA LEU A 75 30.80 1.89 -6.27
C LEU A 75 29.93 1.46 -5.09
N ALA A 76 30.32 1.79 -3.85
CA ALA A 76 29.50 1.52 -2.67
C ALA A 76 28.14 2.24 -2.75
N SER A 77 28.14 3.52 -3.15
CA SER A 77 26.90 4.28 -3.36
C SER A 77 26.03 3.66 -4.45
N SER A 78 26.62 3.29 -5.59
CA SER A 78 25.90 2.63 -6.69
C SER A 78 25.27 1.29 -6.25
N MET A 79 25.98 0.50 -5.44
CA MET A 79 25.41 -0.76 -4.88
C MET A 79 24.26 -0.48 -3.91
N SER A 80 24.33 0.60 -3.12
CA SER A 80 23.23 1.05 -2.30
C SER A 80 21.99 1.37 -3.13
N ASP A 81 22.17 2.11 -4.23
CA ASP A 81 21.07 2.47 -5.13
C ASP A 81 20.47 1.24 -5.85
N CYS A 82 21.31 0.26 -6.20
CA CYS A 82 20.84 -1.00 -6.78
C CYS A 82 20.01 -1.80 -5.79
N ALA A 83 20.46 -1.91 -4.53
CA ALA A 83 19.70 -2.57 -3.46
C ALA A 83 18.35 -1.89 -3.23
N SER A 84 18.34 -0.54 -3.22
CA SER A 84 17.15 0.29 -3.12
C SER A 84 16.12 -0.03 -4.21
N LYS A 85 16.54 0.01 -5.46
CA LYS A 85 15.67 -0.24 -6.63
C LYS A 85 15.07 -1.64 -6.61
N ASP A 86 15.87 -2.64 -6.25
CA ASP A 86 15.44 -4.05 -6.22
C ASP A 86 14.37 -4.27 -5.15
N VAL A 87 14.62 -3.80 -3.93
CA VAL A 87 13.67 -3.89 -2.81
C VAL A 87 12.36 -3.17 -3.11
N LYS A 88 12.41 -1.93 -3.61
CA LYS A 88 11.22 -1.14 -3.95
C LYS A 88 10.36 -1.85 -4.99
N ARG A 89 11.00 -2.33 -6.06
CA ARG A 89 10.31 -3.05 -7.13
C ARG A 89 9.64 -4.32 -6.60
N THR A 90 10.39 -5.14 -5.87
CA THR A 90 9.90 -6.42 -5.33
C THR A 90 8.73 -6.21 -4.36
N LEU A 91 8.86 -5.26 -3.42
CA LEU A 91 7.80 -4.99 -2.45
C LEU A 91 6.53 -4.45 -3.11
N ARG A 92 6.65 -3.45 -3.99
CA ARG A 92 5.50 -2.87 -4.68
C ARG A 92 4.78 -3.90 -5.56
N SER A 93 5.53 -4.73 -6.30
CA SER A 93 4.95 -5.82 -7.09
C SER A 93 4.16 -6.80 -6.20
N LYS A 94 4.76 -7.26 -5.09
CA LYS A 94 4.10 -8.20 -4.18
C LYS A 94 2.88 -7.61 -3.46
N ILE A 95 2.93 -6.32 -3.08
CA ILE A 95 1.77 -5.64 -2.50
C ILE A 95 0.65 -5.56 -3.54
N TYR A 96 0.98 -5.14 -4.77
CA TYR A 96 -0.01 -5.05 -5.85
C TYR A 96 -0.61 -6.42 -6.19
N GLU A 97 0.22 -7.44 -6.38
CA GLU A 97 -0.24 -8.81 -6.63
C GLU A 97 -1.13 -9.33 -5.50
N LYS A 98 -0.76 -9.04 -4.24
CA LYS A 98 -1.56 -9.43 -3.08
C LYS A 98 -2.93 -8.75 -3.05
N LEU A 99 -2.97 -7.43 -3.28
CA LEU A 99 -4.22 -6.69 -3.34
C LEU A 99 -5.12 -7.18 -4.49
N THR A 100 -4.52 -7.50 -5.64
CA THR A 100 -5.25 -8.05 -6.78
C THR A 100 -5.84 -9.42 -6.45
N ARG A 101 -5.09 -10.30 -5.74
CA ARG A 101 -5.58 -11.63 -5.32
C ARG A 101 -6.63 -11.57 -4.21
N LEU A 102 -6.57 -10.57 -3.33
CA LEU A 102 -7.63 -10.31 -2.35
C LEU A 102 -8.92 -9.82 -3.02
N GLY A 103 -8.82 -9.30 -4.25
CA GLY A 103 -9.96 -8.86 -5.05
C GLY A 103 -10.78 -7.74 -4.38
N ALA A 104 -12.08 -7.71 -4.63
CA ALA A 104 -12.98 -6.68 -4.09
C ALA A 104 -13.08 -6.68 -2.54
N GLY A 105 -12.75 -7.80 -1.90
CA GLY A 105 -12.77 -7.97 -0.44
C GLY A 105 -11.54 -7.40 0.29
N TYR A 106 -10.53 -6.85 -0.41
CA TYR A 106 -9.30 -6.36 0.22
C TYR A 106 -9.54 -5.33 1.33
N SER A 107 -10.60 -4.52 1.22
CA SER A 107 -10.94 -3.47 2.18
C SER A 107 -11.34 -3.99 3.57
N GLU A 108 -11.67 -5.27 3.69
CA GLU A 108 -11.91 -5.94 4.98
C GLU A 108 -10.61 -6.31 5.69
N THR A 109 -9.57 -6.55 4.91
CA THR A 109 -8.24 -6.92 5.43
C THR A 109 -7.39 -5.70 5.75
N VAL A 110 -7.45 -4.68 4.89
CA VAL A 110 -6.68 -3.44 5.01
C VAL A 110 -7.46 -2.26 4.46
N ALA A 111 -7.51 -1.15 5.21
CA ALA A 111 -8.11 0.08 4.71
C ALA A 111 -7.38 0.57 3.44
N THR A 112 -8.11 1.12 2.48
CA THR A 112 -7.53 1.61 1.21
C THR A 112 -6.42 2.64 1.45
N SER A 113 -6.62 3.56 2.41
CA SER A 113 -5.62 4.55 2.82
C SER A 113 -4.35 3.88 3.37
N GLU A 114 -4.48 2.85 4.20
CA GLU A 114 -3.34 2.09 4.73
C GLU A 114 -2.61 1.34 3.61
N ALA A 115 -3.32 0.71 2.67
CA ALA A 115 -2.71 0.02 1.52
C ALA A 115 -1.87 0.96 0.66
N VAL A 116 -2.39 2.16 0.34
CA VAL A 116 -1.67 3.20 -0.42
C VAL A 116 -0.47 3.71 0.37
N MET A 117 -0.63 3.97 1.67
CA MET A 117 0.46 4.40 2.54
C MET A 117 1.57 3.35 2.63
N LEU A 118 1.23 2.06 2.74
CA LEU A 118 2.21 0.97 2.78
C LEU A 118 2.97 0.84 1.46
N ALA A 119 2.28 0.95 0.31
CA ALA A 119 2.90 0.86 -1.01
C ALA A 119 3.78 2.07 -1.36
N SER A 120 3.52 3.23 -0.78
CA SER A 120 4.31 4.47 -0.97
C SER A 120 5.37 4.65 0.12
N GLU A 121 4.97 5.18 1.28
CA GLU A 121 5.89 5.55 2.36
C GLU A 121 6.47 4.32 3.09
N GLY A 122 5.66 3.27 3.31
CA GLY A 122 6.11 2.05 3.97
C GLY A 122 7.27 1.38 3.24
N VAL A 123 7.20 1.32 1.91
CA VAL A 123 8.26 0.78 1.06
C VAL A 123 9.53 1.65 1.11
N GLU A 124 9.38 2.99 1.12
CA GLU A 124 10.53 3.92 1.23
C GLU A 124 11.29 3.76 2.57
N GLN A 125 10.57 3.46 3.65
CA GLN A 125 11.21 3.22 4.95
C GLN A 125 11.96 1.89 4.99
N ILE A 126 11.45 0.84 4.34
CA ILE A 126 12.14 -0.45 4.21
C ILE A 126 13.37 -0.32 3.29
N ASP A 127 13.26 0.47 2.23
CA ASP A 127 14.39 0.79 1.36
C ASP A 127 15.60 1.30 2.16
N THR A 128 15.38 2.26 3.04
CA THR A 128 16.46 2.82 3.88
C THR A 128 17.10 1.76 4.79
N TYR A 129 16.34 0.75 5.22
CA TYR A 129 16.87 -0.38 5.97
C TYR A 129 17.88 -1.19 5.15
N PHE A 130 17.57 -1.52 3.89
CA PHE A 130 18.47 -2.29 3.02
C PHE A 130 19.61 -1.47 2.42
N ALA A 131 19.33 -0.24 1.99
CA ALA A 131 20.29 0.61 1.32
C ALA A 131 21.35 1.23 2.25
N LYS A 132 20.97 1.54 3.50
CA LYS A 132 21.84 2.29 4.43
C LYS A 132 22.16 1.53 5.71
N TYR A 133 21.11 1.06 6.43
CA TYR A 133 21.33 0.47 7.76
C TYR A 133 22.06 -0.86 7.69
N LEU A 134 21.63 -1.77 6.84
CA LEU A 134 22.18 -3.13 6.78
C LEU A 134 23.65 -3.16 6.31
N PRO A 135 24.05 -2.44 5.24
CA PRO A 135 25.48 -2.31 4.88
C PRO A 135 26.30 -1.70 6.01
N GLN A 136 25.80 -0.64 6.64
CA GLN A 136 26.48 0.02 7.75
C GLN A 136 26.64 -0.88 8.97
N LEU A 137 25.65 -1.75 9.25
CA LEU A 137 25.74 -2.72 10.35
C LEU A 137 26.92 -3.67 10.15
N PHE A 138 27.05 -4.27 8.94
CA PHE A 138 28.15 -5.19 8.66
C PHE A 138 29.50 -4.47 8.61
N TYR A 139 29.54 -3.30 7.98
CA TYR A 139 30.75 -2.48 7.91
C TYR A 139 31.22 -2.04 9.30
N SER A 140 30.31 -1.63 10.18
CA SER A 140 30.63 -1.19 11.53
C SER A 140 31.15 -2.30 12.45
N LEU A 141 30.90 -3.57 12.12
CA LEU A 141 31.53 -4.72 12.79
C LEU A 141 32.91 -5.03 12.20
N LEU A 142 33.06 -4.91 10.89
CA LEU A 142 34.29 -5.27 10.19
C LEU A 142 35.42 -4.22 10.38
N ALA A 143 35.07 -2.93 10.35
CA ALA A 143 36.05 -1.85 10.41
C ALA A 143 36.89 -1.83 11.70
N PRO A 144 36.32 -1.86 12.91
CA PRO A 144 37.11 -1.86 14.16
C PRO A 144 38.00 -3.10 14.28
N VAL A 145 37.54 -4.29 13.83
CA VAL A 145 38.35 -5.52 13.85
C VAL A 145 39.57 -5.37 12.93
N THR A 146 39.37 -4.86 11.71
CA THR A 146 40.46 -4.62 10.76
C THR A 146 41.49 -3.64 11.31
N LEU A 147 41.02 -2.50 11.86
CA LEU A 147 41.89 -1.50 12.48
C LEU A 147 42.63 -2.06 13.69
N PHE A 148 41.97 -2.88 14.51
CA PHE A 148 42.62 -3.54 15.65
C PHE A 148 43.76 -4.43 15.22
N VAL A 149 43.53 -5.32 14.21
CA VAL A 149 44.58 -6.22 13.68
C VAL A 149 45.79 -5.45 13.18
N LEU A 150 45.55 -4.29 12.55
CA LEU A 150 46.66 -3.43 12.04
C LEU A 150 47.38 -2.67 13.18
N LEU A 151 46.64 -2.14 14.13
CA LEU A 151 47.23 -1.29 15.19
C LEU A 151 47.81 -2.10 16.35
N VAL A 152 47.42 -3.37 16.56
CA VAL A 152 48.03 -4.22 17.58
C VAL A 152 49.53 -4.43 17.36
N GLY A 153 49.95 -4.51 16.06
CA GLY A 153 51.39 -4.56 15.69
C GLY A 153 52.13 -3.24 15.87
N VAL A 154 51.43 -2.12 15.97
CA VAL A 154 52.01 -0.79 16.20
C VAL A 154 52.15 -0.49 17.70
N HIS A 155 51.05 -0.62 18.46
CA HIS A 155 51.04 -0.48 19.91
C HIS A 155 49.83 -1.20 20.50
N ALA A 156 50.05 -2.39 21.06
CA ALA A 156 48.99 -3.28 21.53
C ALA A 156 48.10 -2.65 22.61
N ARG A 157 48.67 -1.93 23.54
CA ARG A 157 47.90 -1.31 24.64
C ARG A 157 46.89 -0.29 24.15
N SER A 158 47.26 0.61 23.22
CA SER A 158 46.35 1.60 22.66
C SER A 158 45.29 0.92 21.79
N ALA A 159 45.64 -0.10 21.00
CA ALA A 159 44.71 -0.87 20.17
C ALA A 159 43.64 -1.59 21.03
N ILE A 160 44.04 -2.20 22.15
CA ILE A 160 43.12 -2.86 23.10
C ILE A 160 42.17 -1.85 23.73
N ILE A 161 42.67 -0.67 24.16
CA ILE A 161 41.81 0.38 24.73
C ILE A 161 40.76 0.82 23.72
N LEU A 162 41.17 1.10 22.47
CA LEU A 162 40.25 1.48 21.39
C LEU A 162 39.19 0.40 21.17
N LEU A 163 39.58 -0.87 21.04
CA LEU A 163 38.65 -1.98 20.80
C LEU A 163 37.69 -2.19 21.99
N CYS A 164 38.14 -2.08 23.23
CA CYS A 164 37.30 -2.22 24.43
C CYS A 164 36.24 -1.11 24.54
N CYS A 165 36.50 0.06 24.00
CA CYS A 165 35.51 1.16 23.96
C CYS A 165 34.45 0.98 22.83
N VAL A 166 34.72 0.20 21.78
CA VAL A 166 33.77 -0.03 20.66
C VAL A 166 32.41 -0.53 21.13
N PRO A 167 32.28 -1.56 22.01
CA PRO A 167 30.99 -2.07 22.44
C PRO A 167 30.12 -1.07 23.23
N LEU A 168 30.68 0.01 23.74
CA LEU A 168 29.95 1.00 24.53
C LEU A 168 28.87 1.71 23.68
N ILE A 169 29.15 1.91 22.38
CA ILE A 169 28.18 2.54 21.44
C ILE A 169 26.96 1.65 21.23
N PRO A 170 27.06 0.38 20.79
CA PRO A 170 25.89 -0.51 20.70
C PRO A 170 25.15 -0.67 22.03
N MET A 171 25.85 -0.72 23.15
CA MET A 171 25.22 -0.79 24.48
C MET A 171 24.38 0.46 24.78
N SER A 172 24.86 1.66 24.44
CA SER A 172 24.09 2.89 24.59
C SER A 172 22.84 2.92 23.71
N ILE A 173 22.93 2.42 22.47
CA ILE A 173 21.80 2.30 21.56
C ILE A 173 20.72 1.38 22.14
N VAL A 174 21.11 0.20 22.64
CA VAL A 174 20.17 -0.78 23.25
C VAL A 174 19.51 -0.22 24.52
N ALA A 175 20.25 0.53 25.33
CA ALA A 175 19.70 1.15 26.55
C ALA A 175 18.58 2.16 26.22
N VAL A 176 18.73 2.94 25.15
CA VAL A 176 17.74 3.92 24.70
C VAL A 176 16.55 3.26 24.00
N GLN A 177 16.74 2.11 23.36
CA GLN A 177 15.74 1.45 22.51
C GLN A 177 14.41 1.18 23.20
N LYS A 178 14.43 0.68 24.46
CA LYS A 178 13.20 0.35 25.20
C LYS A 178 12.33 1.58 25.46
N PHE A 179 12.96 2.72 25.77
CA PHE A 179 12.27 3.98 26.00
C PHE A 179 11.79 4.60 24.68
N ALA A 180 12.63 4.52 23.63
CA ALA A 180 12.33 5.02 22.30
C ALA A 180 11.08 4.37 21.69
N LYS A 181 10.91 3.06 21.82
CA LYS A 181 9.77 2.33 21.23
C LYS A 181 8.44 2.89 21.75
N LYS A 182 8.25 3.02 23.06
CA LYS A 182 7.02 3.53 23.66
C LYS A 182 6.69 4.96 23.21
N LEU A 183 7.72 5.79 23.06
CA LEU A 183 7.55 7.18 22.63
C LEU A 183 7.21 7.28 21.15
N LEU A 184 7.82 6.42 20.30
CA LEU A 184 7.52 6.33 18.87
C LEU A 184 6.12 5.79 18.61
N ASP A 185 5.66 4.78 19.34
CA ASP A 185 4.29 4.28 19.23
C ASP A 185 3.27 5.40 19.49
N LYS A 186 3.52 6.23 20.51
CA LYS A 186 2.68 7.39 20.80
C LYS A 186 2.77 8.46 19.72
N TYR A 187 3.95 8.72 19.17
CA TYR A 187 4.15 9.66 18.05
C TYR A 187 3.34 9.25 16.84
N TRP A 188 3.42 7.97 16.44
CA TRP A 188 2.67 7.46 15.29
C TRP A 188 1.16 7.50 15.52
N GLY A 189 0.68 7.25 16.73
CA GLY A 189 -0.74 7.38 17.07
C GLY A 189 -1.24 8.81 16.87
N GLU A 190 -0.54 9.82 17.41
CA GLU A 190 -0.93 11.22 17.23
C GLU A 190 -0.79 11.72 15.78
N TYR A 191 0.21 11.21 15.03
CA TYR A 191 0.40 11.52 13.62
C TYR A 191 -0.78 11.03 12.78
N THR A 192 -1.18 9.77 12.98
CA THR A 192 -2.32 9.18 12.26
C THR A 192 -3.61 9.93 12.60
N THR A 193 -3.89 10.18 13.89
CA THR A 193 -5.08 10.93 14.33
C THR A 193 -5.15 12.32 13.70
N LEU A 194 -4.04 13.04 13.63
CA LEU A 194 -3.99 14.36 12.98
C LEU A 194 -4.23 14.26 11.47
N GLY A 195 -3.64 13.27 10.82
CA GLY A 195 -3.81 13.03 9.38
C GLY A 195 -5.26 12.67 9.01
N ASP A 196 -5.88 11.78 9.77
CA ASP A 196 -7.28 11.38 9.59
C ASP A 196 -8.22 12.58 9.77
N SER A 197 -8.00 13.37 10.83
CA SER A 197 -8.78 14.57 11.11
C SER A 197 -8.62 15.64 10.03
N PHE A 198 -7.41 15.79 9.47
CA PHE A 198 -7.16 16.70 8.35
C PHE A 198 -7.92 16.26 7.09
N LEU A 199 -7.85 14.98 6.75
CA LEU A 199 -8.53 14.43 5.59
C LEU A 199 -10.06 14.55 5.72
N GLU A 200 -10.61 14.23 6.89
CA GLU A 200 -12.03 14.40 7.21
C GLU A 200 -12.48 15.86 7.01
N ASN A 201 -11.68 16.83 7.49
CA ASN A 201 -11.99 18.24 7.36
C ASN A 201 -11.97 18.73 5.91
N ILE A 202 -11.03 18.22 5.09
CA ILE A 202 -10.97 18.55 3.65
C ILE A 202 -12.17 17.94 2.91
N GLN A 203 -12.51 16.69 3.18
CA GLN A 203 -13.66 16.02 2.57
C GLN A 203 -14.98 16.67 2.98
N GLY A 204 -15.09 17.09 4.24
CA GLY A 204 -16.25 17.76 4.81
C GLY A 204 -16.27 19.29 4.66
N LEU A 205 -15.34 19.88 3.90
CA LEU A 205 -15.16 21.35 3.86
C LEU A 205 -16.43 22.11 3.47
N THR A 206 -17.18 21.61 2.49
CA THR A 206 -18.46 22.19 2.07
C THR A 206 -19.46 22.21 3.23
N THR A 207 -19.58 21.11 3.95
CA THR A 207 -20.45 20.98 5.13
C THR A 207 -20.03 21.95 6.23
N LEU A 208 -18.71 22.02 6.54
CA LEU A 208 -18.20 22.96 7.53
C LEU A 208 -18.51 24.43 7.18
N LYS A 209 -18.45 24.77 5.90
CA LYS A 209 -18.78 26.13 5.41
C LYS A 209 -20.27 26.42 5.49
N ILE A 210 -21.14 25.48 5.11
CA ILE A 210 -22.59 25.63 5.19
C ILE A 210 -23.03 25.89 6.64
N TYR A 211 -22.48 25.15 7.59
CA TYR A 211 -22.81 25.28 9.01
C TYR A 211 -21.98 26.31 9.77
N GLN A 212 -21.09 27.05 9.08
CA GLN A 212 -20.14 28.01 9.68
C GLN A 212 -19.35 27.42 10.86
N ALA A 213 -19.04 26.13 10.78
CA ALA A 213 -18.35 25.37 11.81
C ALA A 213 -16.81 25.28 11.60
N ASP A 214 -16.30 25.93 10.55
CA ASP A 214 -14.89 25.93 10.17
C ASP A 214 -13.99 26.54 11.27
N GLY A 215 -14.43 27.60 11.95
CA GLY A 215 -13.70 28.18 13.08
C GLY A 215 -13.53 27.21 14.25
N TRP A 216 -14.60 26.53 14.64
CA TRP A 216 -14.57 25.53 15.71
C TRP A 216 -13.66 24.34 15.34
N LYS A 217 -13.76 23.85 14.13
CA LYS A 217 -12.95 22.72 13.64
C LYS A 217 -11.48 23.11 13.49
N HIS A 218 -11.19 24.36 13.12
CA HIS A 218 -9.84 24.92 13.11
C HIS A 218 -9.20 24.91 14.50
N GLU A 219 -9.91 25.32 15.55
CA GLU A 219 -9.40 25.28 16.92
C GLU A 219 -9.16 23.83 17.40
N GLU A 220 -10.03 22.90 17.02
CA GLU A 220 -9.83 21.49 17.32
C GLU A 220 -8.55 20.96 16.67
N MET A 221 -8.35 21.25 15.36
CA MET A 221 -7.11 20.90 14.66
C MET A 221 -5.87 21.51 15.29
N ASN A 222 -5.94 22.77 15.70
CA ASN A 222 -4.81 23.44 16.38
C ASN A 222 -4.45 22.72 17.68
N ARG A 223 -5.45 22.26 18.45
CA ARG A 223 -5.20 21.47 19.68
C ARG A 223 -4.55 20.13 19.37
N GLN A 224 -4.96 19.45 18.30
CA GLN A 224 -4.35 18.19 17.85
C GLN A 224 -2.93 18.42 17.35
N ALA A 225 -2.70 19.45 16.55
CA ALA A 225 -1.38 19.84 16.05
C ALA A 225 -0.42 20.18 17.21
N GLU A 226 -0.90 20.87 18.24
CA GLU A 226 -0.09 21.19 19.42
C GLU A 226 0.26 19.94 20.25
N ARG A 227 -0.64 18.95 20.36
CA ARG A 227 -0.31 17.65 20.98
C ARG A 227 0.76 16.93 20.17
N PHE A 228 0.59 16.87 18.85
CA PHE A 228 1.57 16.27 17.94
C PHE A 228 2.92 16.97 18.02
N ARG A 229 2.95 18.32 18.01
CA ARG A 229 4.17 19.10 18.19
C ARG A 229 4.90 18.73 19.49
N LYS A 230 4.18 18.65 20.63
CA LYS A 230 4.78 18.30 21.93
C LYS A 230 5.40 16.92 21.92
N ILE A 231 4.77 15.96 21.28
CA ILE A 231 5.31 14.59 21.16
C ILE A 231 6.50 14.55 20.21
N THR A 232 6.41 15.23 19.07
CA THR A 232 7.52 15.37 18.11
C THR A 232 8.75 15.95 18.79
N MET A 233 8.60 17.02 19.59
CA MET A 233 9.71 17.60 20.32
C MET A 233 10.32 16.63 21.35
N LYS A 234 9.49 15.80 22.00
CA LYS A 234 10.02 14.74 22.91
C LYS A 234 10.81 13.68 22.15
N VAL A 235 10.33 13.25 20.97
CA VAL A 235 11.05 12.30 20.11
C VAL A 235 12.38 12.90 19.64
N LEU A 236 12.38 14.16 19.16
CA LEU A 236 13.60 14.85 18.74
C LEU A 236 14.60 14.99 19.89
N THR A 237 14.15 15.40 21.06
CA THR A 237 15.02 15.51 22.26
C THR A 237 15.63 14.15 22.63
N MET A 238 14.84 13.09 22.59
CA MET A 238 15.35 11.74 22.82
C MET A 238 16.39 11.32 21.76
N GLN A 239 16.14 11.59 20.49
CA GLN A 239 17.08 11.29 19.41
C GLN A 239 18.39 12.08 19.55
N LEU A 240 18.31 13.37 19.82
CA LEU A 240 19.49 14.22 20.03
C LEU A 240 20.31 13.76 21.24
N ASN A 241 19.65 13.46 22.37
CA ASN A 241 20.34 12.95 23.55
C ASN A 241 21.01 11.59 23.27
N SER A 242 20.37 10.72 22.50
CA SER A 242 20.95 9.44 22.07
C SER A 242 22.20 9.65 21.22
N VAL A 243 22.15 10.58 20.26
CA VAL A 243 23.32 10.92 19.42
C VAL A 243 24.44 11.54 20.26
N THR A 244 24.11 12.47 21.16
CA THR A 244 25.09 13.10 22.07
C THR A 244 25.78 12.05 22.94
N LEU A 245 25.05 11.08 23.49
CA LEU A 245 25.63 9.98 24.26
C LEU A 245 26.57 9.11 23.41
N MET A 246 26.16 8.78 22.17
CA MET A 246 27.01 8.04 21.23
C MET A 246 28.27 8.83 20.86
N ASP A 247 28.16 10.15 20.64
CA ASP A 247 29.31 11.02 20.36
C ASP A 247 30.27 11.09 21.56
N LEU A 248 29.74 11.19 22.75
CA LEU A 248 30.54 11.14 23.96
C LEU A 248 31.34 9.83 24.09
N MET A 249 30.70 8.69 23.80
CA MET A 249 31.38 7.39 23.83
C MET A 249 32.42 7.26 22.72
N ALA A 250 32.08 7.74 21.50
CA ALA A 250 32.97 7.67 20.32
C ALA A 250 34.22 8.54 20.52
N TYR A 251 34.04 9.84 20.83
CA TYR A 251 35.16 10.76 21.01
C TYR A 251 35.91 10.51 22.31
N GLY A 252 35.19 10.09 23.38
CA GLY A 252 35.82 9.68 24.62
C GLY A 252 36.72 8.46 24.46
N GLY A 253 36.22 7.43 23.74
CA GLY A 253 37.01 6.22 23.44
C GLY A 253 38.22 6.52 22.52
N ALA A 254 38.04 7.35 21.49
CA ALA A 254 39.16 7.82 20.67
C ALA A 254 40.17 8.60 21.47
N GLY A 255 39.71 9.51 22.34
CA GLY A 255 40.57 10.30 23.23
C GLY A 255 41.42 9.43 24.18
N LEU A 256 40.82 8.40 24.79
CA LEU A 256 41.56 7.44 25.64
C LEU A 256 42.66 6.70 24.87
N GLY A 257 42.34 6.25 23.63
CA GLY A 257 43.33 5.64 22.75
C GLY A 257 44.47 6.56 22.37
N ILE A 258 44.15 7.83 22.05
CA ILE A 258 45.14 8.89 21.73
C ILE A 258 46.01 9.20 22.94
N ILE A 259 45.42 9.41 24.12
CA ILE A 259 46.19 9.67 25.38
C ILE A 259 47.15 8.52 25.65
N SER A 260 46.73 7.27 25.48
CA SER A 260 47.56 6.09 25.64
C SER A 260 48.75 6.09 24.64
N ALA A 261 48.51 6.47 23.38
CA ALA A 261 49.54 6.52 22.34
C ALA A 261 50.55 7.66 22.60
N VAL A 262 50.06 8.86 22.96
CA VAL A 262 50.90 10.01 23.31
C VAL A 262 51.76 9.72 24.55
N ALA A 263 51.18 9.08 25.58
CA ALA A 263 51.92 8.69 26.80
C ALA A 263 53.01 7.64 26.48
N ALA A 264 52.78 6.70 25.56
CA ALA A 264 53.77 5.74 25.12
C ALA A 264 54.89 6.40 24.29
N PHE A 265 54.55 7.39 23.47
CA PHE A 265 55.55 8.20 22.73
C PHE A 265 56.42 9.01 23.67
N ALA A 266 55.81 9.71 24.65
CA ALA A 266 56.55 10.48 25.65
C ALA A 266 57.52 9.62 26.48
N LYS A 267 57.23 8.33 26.65
CA LYS A 267 58.11 7.34 27.31
C LYS A 267 59.15 6.72 26.37
N GLY A 268 59.19 7.11 25.10
CA GLY A 268 60.08 6.53 24.10
C GLY A 268 59.76 5.09 23.68
N GLN A 269 58.55 4.59 23.99
CA GLN A 269 58.11 3.20 23.70
C GLN A 269 57.71 3.03 22.24
N ILE A 270 57.23 4.08 21.57
CA ILE A 270 56.84 4.09 20.17
C ILE A 270 57.41 5.29 19.42
N THR A 271 57.56 5.19 18.11
CA THR A 271 58.01 6.27 17.25
C THR A 271 56.91 7.32 17.04
N LEU A 272 57.30 8.52 16.58
CA LEU A 272 56.37 9.58 16.19
C LEU A 272 55.40 9.11 15.10
N THR A 273 55.91 8.39 14.08
CA THR A 273 55.11 7.77 13.04
C THR A 273 54.02 6.86 13.60
N ALA A 274 54.36 6.00 14.57
CA ALA A 274 53.44 5.10 15.23
C ALA A 274 52.36 5.87 16.02
N ALA A 275 52.76 6.89 16.75
CA ALA A 275 51.83 7.73 17.53
C ALA A 275 50.86 8.48 16.60
N LEU A 276 51.36 9.07 15.52
CA LEU A 276 50.54 9.77 14.52
C LEU A 276 49.56 8.81 13.81
N THR A 277 50.01 7.59 13.47
CA THR A 277 49.13 6.59 12.83
C THR A 277 47.95 6.25 13.75
N ILE A 278 48.20 6.02 15.05
CA ILE A 278 47.15 5.74 16.02
C ILE A 278 46.22 6.95 16.17
N LEU A 279 46.77 8.17 16.28
CA LEU A 279 45.99 9.40 16.45
C LEU A 279 45.04 9.63 15.27
N LEU A 280 45.55 9.50 14.04
CA LEU A 280 44.75 9.74 12.84
C LEU A 280 43.68 8.64 12.59
N LEU A 281 43.96 7.38 12.95
CA LEU A 281 43.04 6.26 12.78
C LEU A 281 42.11 6.04 13.99
N ALA A 282 42.36 6.68 15.15
CA ALA A 282 41.55 6.49 16.32
C ALA A 282 40.06 6.79 16.12
N ALA A 283 39.76 7.82 15.34
CA ALA A 283 38.38 8.18 15.01
C ALA A 283 37.68 7.12 14.14
N ASP A 284 38.42 6.46 13.24
CA ASP A 284 37.88 5.48 12.30
C ASP A 284 37.39 4.20 12.99
N PHE A 285 37.78 3.93 14.24
CA PHE A 285 37.19 2.87 15.07
C PHE A 285 35.72 3.11 15.41
N PHE A 286 35.33 4.37 15.56
CA PHE A 286 34.04 4.75 16.13
C PHE A 286 33.09 5.36 15.12
N LEU A 287 33.59 6.03 14.09
CA LEU A 287 32.75 6.68 13.06
C LEU A 287 31.74 5.73 12.38
N PRO A 288 32.10 4.48 12.01
CA PRO A 288 31.14 3.54 11.44
C PRO A 288 29.99 3.20 12.39
N LEU A 289 30.29 3.02 13.67
CA LEU A 289 29.28 2.71 14.70
C LEU A 289 28.40 3.92 15.04
N ARG A 290 28.97 5.11 15.04
CA ARG A 290 28.22 6.36 15.19
C ARG A 290 27.20 6.53 14.06
N LEU A 291 27.61 6.30 12.81
CA LEU A 291 26.71 6.32 11.64
C LEU A 291 25.65 5.23 11.74
N LEU A 292 26.00 4.03 12.20
CA LEU A 292 25.04 2.96 12.47
C LEU A 292 23.97 3.40 13.47
N GLY A 293 24.36 4.11 14.54
CA GLY A 293 23.44 4.65 15.52
C GLY A 293 22.46 5.66 14.93
N SER A 294 22.92 6.51 14.01
CA SER A 294 22.05 7.44 13.28
C SER A 294 21.05 6.70 12.37
N TYR A 295 21.50 5.67 11.67
CA TYR A 295 20.62 4.87 10.81
C TYR A 295 19.70 3.94 11.60
N PHE A 296 20.00 3.63 12.83
CA PHE A 296 19.20 2.75 13.69
C PHE A 296 17.77 3.28 13.89
N HIS A 297 17.61 4.57 14.13
CA HIS A 297 16.28 5.18 14.31
C HIS A 297 15.43 5.07 13.04
N ILE A 298 16.05 5.24 11.87
CA ILE A 298 15.38 5.10 10.58
C ILE A 298 15.02 3.62 10.32
N ALA A 299 15.92 2.71 10.65
CA ALA A 299 15.70 1.27 10.51
C ALA A 299 14.56 0.74 11.40
N MET A 300 14.33 1.36 12.56
CA MET A 300 13.16 1.01 13.40
C MET A 300 11.85 1.32 12.72
N ASN A 301 11.72 2.45 12.03
CA ASN A 301 10.53 2.78 11.25
C ASN A 301 10.33 1.78 10.10
N GLY A 302 11.42 1.44 9.39
CA GLY A 302 11.39 0.42 8.35
C GLY A 302 10.96 -0.96 8.87
N ALA A 303 11.38 -1.34 10.07
CA ALA A 303 10.97 -2.60 10.70
C ALA A 303 9.48 -2.61 11.07
N ALA A 304 8.93 -1.49 11.55
CA ALA A 304 7.51 -1.34 11.86
C ALA A 304 6.65 -1.39 10.58
N SER A 305 7.07 -0.68 9.53
CA SER A 305 6.41 -0.74 8.22
C SER A 305 6.46 -2.13 7.61
N ALA A 306 7.59 -2.84 7.75
CA ALA A 306 7.73 -4.22 7.30
C ALA A 306 6.76 -5.17 8.00
N GLU A 307 6.51 -5.00 9.29
CA GLU A 307 5.56 -5.85 10.03
C GLU A 307 4.14 -5.69 9.48
N LYS A 308 3.73 -4.45 9.17
CA LYS A 308 2.44 -4.17 8.55
C LYS A 308 2.35 -4.76 7.13
N ILE A 309 3.38 -4.57 6.30
CA ILE A 309 3.42 -5.15 4.95
C ILE A 309 3.39 -6.68 5.02
N PHE A 310 4.14 -7.32 5.91
CA PHE A 310 4.11 -8.77 6.05
C PHE A 310 2.76 -9.28 6.57
N ARG A 311 2.06 -8.52 7.41
CA ARG A 311 0.68 -8.85 7.82
C ARG A 311 -0.26 -8.82 6.62
N LEU A 312 -0.17 -7.79 5.76
CA LEU A 312 -0.93 -7.73 4.52
C LEU A 312 -0.61 -8.91 3.58
N LEU A 313 0.68 -9.19 3.37
CA LEU A 313 1.12 -10.29 2.49
C LEU A 313 0.75 -11.68 3.03
N ALA A 314 0.61 -11.82 4.36
CA ALA A 314 0.21 -13.06 5.02
C ALA A 314 -1.32 -13.20 5.17
N ALA A 315 -2.11 -12.19 4.78
CA ALA A 315 -3.55 -12.28 4.83
C ALA A 315 -4.07 -13.45 3.98
N ASP A 316 -5.12 -14.10 4.45
CA ASP A 316 -5.73 -15.20 3.73
C ASP A 316 -6.31 -14.72 2.39
N GLU A 317 -5.97 -15.41 1.31
CA GLU A 317 -6.52 -15.16 -0.01
C GLU A 317 -7.80 -15.97 -0.18
N PRO A 318 -8.83 -15.42 -0.84
CA PRO A 318 -9.97 -16.23 -1.24
C PRO A 318 -9.46 -17.44 -2.03
N ALA A 319 -9.95 -18.61 -1.68
CA ALA A 319 -9.60 -19.82 -2.42
C ALA A 319 -10.17 -19.70 -3.84
N ASP A 320 -9.31 -19.76 -4.85
CA ASP A 320 -9.77 -19.91 -6.23
C ASP A 320 -10.29 -21.32 -6.44
N GLY A 321 -11.47 -21.43 -7.02
CA GLY A 321 -12.07 -22.71 -7.32
C GLY A 321 -11.32 -23.41 -8.46
N THR A 322 -11.65 -24.69 -8.68
CA THR A 322 -11.01 -25.52 -9.71
C THR A 322 -11.96 -25.88 -10.87
N GLN A 323 -13.25 -25.57 -10.74
CA GLN A 323 -14.27 -25.94 -11.68
C GLN A 323 -14.60 -24.77 -12.63
N GLU A 324 -14.96 -25.08 -13.86
CA GLU A 324 -15.48 -24.11 -14.82
C GLU A 324 -17.00 -24.06 -14.72
N ALA A 325 -17.60 -22.90 -14.99
CA ALA A 325 -19.04 -22.77 -15.15
C ALA A 325 -19.49 -23.54 -16.40
N GLY A 326 -20.56 -24.32 -16.27
CA GLY A 326 -21.16 -25.04 -17.38
C GLY A 326 -21.98 -24.14 -18.31
N GLU A 327 -22.60 -24.75 -19.30
CA GLU A 327 -23.55 -24.05 -20.23
C GLU A 327 -24.84 -23.65 -19.51
N GLU A 328 -25.24 -24.41 -18.48
CA GLU A 328 -26.38 -24.05 -17.63
C GLU A 328 -25.97 -22.92 -16.67
N THR A 329 -26.75 -21.83 -16.71
CA THR A 329 -26.44 -20.62 -15.91
C THR A 329 -27.52 -20.28 -14.90
N THR A 330 -28.32 -21.27 -14.46
CA THR A 330 -29.31 -21.11 -13.37
C THR A 330 -28.58 -20.81 -12.06
N LEU A 331 -28.92 -19.69 -11.41
CA LEU A 331 -28.42 -19.33 -10.09
C LEU A 331 -29.40 -19.75 -9.00
N LYS A 332 -28.91 -20.38 -7.94
CA LYS A 332 -29.74 -20.77 -6.77
C LYS A 332 -29.04 -20.40 -5.48
N LEU A 333 -29.82 -19.81 -4.57
CA LEU A 333 -29.50 -19.72 -3.15
C LEU A 333 -30.42 -20.68 -2.41
N ASP A 334 -29.87 -21.45 -1.48
CA ASP A 334 -30.62 -22.42 -0.69
C ASP A 334 -30.22 -22.30 0.78
N HIS A 335 -31.18 -21.84 1.59
CA HIS A 335 -31.04 -21.62 3.05
C HIS A 335 -29.83 -20.77 3.43
N VAL A 336 -29.57 -19.67 2.70
CA VAL A 336 -28.39 -18.82 2.92
C VAL A 336 -28.60 -17.89 4.11
N THR A 337 -27.68 -17.98 5.06
CA THR A 337 -27.58 -17.04 6.20
C THR A 337 -26.19 -16.41 6.21
N PHE A 338 -26.11 -15.06 6.38
CA PHE A 338 -24.87 -14.30 6.31
C PHE A 338 -24.89 -13.07 7.24
N GLY A 339 -23.72 -12.75 7.82
CA GLY A 339 -23.45 -11.53 8.58
C GLY A 339 -22.02 -11.03 8.34
N TYR A 340 -21.79 -9.71 8.37
CA TYR A 340 -20.45 -9.12 8.14
C TYR A 340 -19.50 -9.27 9.34
N GLU A 341 -20.05 -9.29 10.55
CA GLU A 341 -19.32 -9.49 11.80
C GLU A 341 -20.10 -10.46 12.69
N ASN A 342 -19.43 -11.08 13.64
CA ASN A 342 -19.99 -12.17 14.45
C ASN A 342 -21.30 -11.83 15.20
N ASP A 343 -21.68 -10.55 15.32
CA ASP A 343 -22.83 -10.11 16.11
C ASP A 343 -24.04 -9.62 15.30
N ARG A 344 -23.94 -9.44 13.98
CA ARG A 344 -25.05 -8.93 13.17
C ARG A 344 -25.30 -9.76 11.92
N THR A 345 -26.25 -10.65 11.99
CA THR A 345 -26.78 -11.37 10.82
C THR A 345 -27.62 -10.42 9.97
N ILE A 346 -27.39 -10.41 8.66
CA ILE A 346 -28.08 -9.57 7.67
C ILE A 346 -29.02 -10.38 6.81
N LEU A 347 -28.62 -11.59 6.41
CA LEU A 347 -29.46 -12.51 5.67
C LEU A 347 -29.86 -13.67 6.57
N HIS A 348 -31.15 -13.97 6.62
CA HIS A 348 -31.73 -14.98 7.46
C HIS A 348 -32.48 -16.01 6.62
N ASP A 349 -31.86 -17.16 6.36
CA ASP A 349 -32.50 -18.29 5.69
C ASP A 349 -33.09 -17.92 4.31
N VAL A 350 -32.28 -17.29 3.46
CA VAL A 350 -32.67 -16.80 2.15
C VAL A 350 -32.57 -17.92 1.12
N SER A 351 -33.68 -18.20 0.44
CA SER A 351 -33.77 -19.14 -0.68
C SER A 351 -34.39 -18.45 -1.89
N LEU A 352 -33.72 -18.52 -3.06
CA LEU A 352 -34.21 -17.99 -4.32
C LEU A 352 -33.63 -18.76 -5.52
N CYS A 353 -34.34 -18.74 -6.63
CA CYS A 353 -33.92 -19.38 -7.87
C CYS A 353 -34.08 -18.39 -9.04
N ILE A 354 -33.02 -18.25 -9.82
CA ILE A 354 -32.97 -17.40 -11.01
C ILE A 354 -32.70 -18.31 -12.21
N PRO A 355 -33.73 -18.71 -12.94
CA PRO A 355 -33.58 -19.58 -14.11
C PRO A 355 -32.78 -18.91 -15.22
N GLN A 356 -32.08 -19.70 -16.00
CA GLN A 356 -31.41 -19.23 -17.22
C GLN A 356 -32.37 -18.50 -18.15
N GLY A 357 -31.97 -17.34 -18.67
CA GLY A 357 -32.75 -16.53 -19.62
C GLY A 357 -33.92 -15.77 -18.98
N SER A 358 -34.08 -15.79 -17.64
CA SER A 358 -35.13 -15.06 -16.96
C SER A 358 -34.73 -13.64 -16.59
N PHE A 359 -35.71 -12.76 -16.49
CA PHE A 359 -35.60 -11.42 -15.92
C PHE A 359 -36.16 -11.44 -14.51
N VAL A 360 -35.28 -11.38 -13.52
CA VAL A 360 -35.62 -11.45 -12.09
C VAL A 360 -35.28 -10.15 -11.40
N SER A 361 -36.18 -9.68 -10.53
CA SER A 361 -35.92 -8.47 -9.75
C SER A 361 -35.89 -8.76 -8.24
N LEU A 362 -34.98 -8.07 -7.52
CA LEU A 362 -34.93 -8.00 -6.06
C LEU A 362 -35.36 -6.61 -5.60
N VAL A 363 -36.38 -6.54 -4.77
CA VAL A 363 -36.93 -5.30 -4.23
C VAL A 363 -37.05 -5.36 -2.71
N GLY A 364 -37.23 -4.20 -2.06
CA GLY A 364 -37.37 -4.10 -0.61
C GLY A 364 -36.79 -2.81 -0.07
N GLU A 365 -36.99 -2.54 1.21
CA GLU A 365 -36.48 -1.35 1.87
C GLU A 365 -34.94 -1.25 1.83
N SER A 366 -34.42 -0.03 2.03
CA SER A 366 -32.96 0.15 2.11
C SER A 366 -32.39 -0.59 3.33
N GLY A 367 -31.27 -1.28 3.14
CA GLY A 367 -30.61 -2.04 4.20
C GLY A 367 -31.18 -3.44 4.48
N CYS A 368 -32.19 -3.93 3.73
CA CYS A 368 -32.76 -5.28 3.91
C CYS A 368 -31.87 -6.43 3.37
N GLY A 369 -30.68 -6.15 2.76
CA GLY A 369 -29.71 -7.16 2.35
C GLY A 369 -29.60 -7.42 0.84
N LYS A 370 -30.22 -6.64 -0.04
CA LYS A 370 -30.20 -6.83 -1.51
C LYS A 370 -28.77 -6.83 -2.09
N SER A 371 -27.99 -5.81 -1.79
CA SER A 371 -26.59 -5.73 -2.26
C SER A 371 -25.70 -6.79 -1.62
N THR A 372 -26.06 -7.32 -0.45
CA THR A 372 -25.40 -8.48 0.15
C THR A 372 -25.66 -9.75 -0.67
N ILE A 373 -26.89 -9.96 -1.13
CA ILE A 373 -27.22 -11.05 -2.07
C ILE A 373 -26.42 -10.91 -3.38
N ALA A 374 -26.34 -9.69 -3.94
CA ALA A 374 -25.54 -9.42 -5.11
C ALA A 374 -24.07 -9.79 -4.92
N ALA A 375 -23.50 -9.41 -3.78
CA ALA A 375 -22.12 -9.72 -3.44
C ALA A 375 -21.86 -11.22 -3.23
N ILE A 376 -22.83 -11.96 -2.71
CA ILE A 376 -22.76 -13.42 -2.55
C ILE A 376 -22.92 -14.12 -3.90
N LEU A 377 -23.90 -13.73 -4.72
CA LEU A 377 -24.12 -14.28 -6.07
C LEU A 377 -22.89 -14.08 -6.97
N SER A 378 -22.25 -12.92 -6.89
CA SER A 378 -21.02 -12.63 -7.65
C SER A 378 -19.78 -13.33 -7.09
N GLY A 379 -19.88 -14.01 -5.91
CA GLY A 379 -18.75 -14.61 -5.22
C GLY A 379 -17.78 -13.60 -4.60
N ALA A 380 -18.18 -12.33 -4.53
CA ALA A 380 -17.40 -11.29 -3.84
C ALA A 380 -17.45 -11.46 -2.30
N ARG A 381 -18.42 -12.23 -1.80
CA ARG A 381 -18.59 -12.58 -0.38
C ARG A 381 -18.66 -14.08 -0.19
N THR A 382 -17.88 -14.56 0.77
CA THR A 382 -17.83 -15.94 1.24
C THR A 382 -18.17 -15.97 2.74
N GLY A 383 -18.21 -17.16 3.35
CA GLY A 383 -18.46 -17.28 4.80
C GLY A 383 -19.96 -17.30 5.17
N TYR A 384 -20.85 -17.48 4.22
CA TYR A 384 -22.26 -17.75 4.45
C TYR A 384 -22.48 -19.24 4.81
N THR A 385 -23.58 -19.53 5.52
CA THR A 385 -24.12 -20.89 5.67
C THR A 385 -25.18 -21.14 4.61
N GLY A 386 -25.50 -22.41 4.30
CA GLY A 386 -26.35 -22.78 3.20
C GLY A 386 -25.56 -23.04 1.92
N SER A 387 -26.20 -23.03 0.76
CA SER A 387 -25.56 -23.26 -0.54
C SER A 387 -25.90 -22.19 -1.57
N VAL A 388 -24.90 -21.84 -2.39
CA VAL A 388 -25.04 -20.93 -3.54
C VAL A 388 -24.43 -21.61 -4.76
N THR A 389 -25.24 -21.85 -5.79
CA THR A 389 -24.81 -22.59 -6.98
C THR A 389 -25.08 -21.81 -8.26
N LEU A 390 -24.17 -21.95 -9.22
CA LEU A 390 -24.31 -21.51 -10.61
C LEU A 390 -24.26 -22.74 -11.50
N GLY A 391 -25.35 -23.06 -12.23
CA GLY A 391 -25.44 -24.28 -13.04
C GLY A 391 -25.24 -25.56 -12.22
N GLY A 392 -25.67 -25.57 -10.96
CA GLY A 392 -25.50 -26.70 -10.04
C GLY A 392 -24.11 -26.80 -9.39
N VAL A 393 -23.11 -25.98 -9.79
CA VAL A 393 -21.78 -25.94 -9.19
C VAL A 393 -21.75 -24.88 -8.08
N PRO A 394 -21.24 -25.19 -6.88
CA PRO A 394 -21.08 -24.19 -5.84
C PRO A 394 -20.18 -23.04 -6.30
N VAL A 395 -20.63 -21.79 -6.10
CA VAL A 395 -19.93 -20.58 -6.56
C VAL A 395 -18.49 -20.50 -6.03
N GLN A 396 -18.25 -21.02 -4.82
CA GLN A 396 -16.92 -21.08 -4.21
C GLN A 396 -15.97 -22.10 -4.88
N MET A 397 -16.50 -23.08 -5.60
CA MET A 397 -15.72 -24.08 -6.34
C MET A 397 -15.42 -23.65 -7.77
N LEU A 398 -16.07 -22.59 -8.25
CA LEU A 398 -15.83 -22.04 -9.59
C LEU A 398 -14.51 -21.27 -9.60
N ARG A 399 -13.74 -21.46 -10.68
CA ARG A 399 -12.58 -20.64 -10.98
C ARG A 399 -13.02 -19.18 -11.16
N GLU A 400 -12.29 -18.23 -10.56
CA GLU A 400 -12.64 -16.81 -10.60
C GLU A 400 -12.81 -16.28 -12.03
N GLU A 401 -11.91 -16.63 -12.94
CA GLU A 401 -11.98 -16.24 -14.35
C GLU A 401 -13.26 -16.72 -15.02
N SER A 402 -13.66 -17.97 -14.78
CA SER A 402 -14.89 -18.56 -15.33
C SER A 402 -16.14 -17.88 -14.76
N ARG A 403 -16.15 -17.61 -13.46
CA ARG A 403 -17.24 -16.90 -12.78
C ARG A 403 -17.41 -15.49 -13.34
N LEU A 404 -16.31 -14.73 -13.49
CA LEU A 404 -16.33 -13.36 -14.01
C LEU A 404 -16.74 -13.30 -15.49
N ARG A 405 -16.41 -14.32 -16.29
CA ARG A 405 -16.92 -14.44 -17.66
C ARG A 405 -18.41 -14.75 -17.73
N THR A 406 -18.94 -15.44 -16.72
CA THR A 406 -20.36 -15.88 -16.72
C THR A 406 -21.28 -14.82 -16.13
N LEU A 407 -20.83 -14.09 -15.09
CA LEU A 407 -21.64 -13.10 -14.37
C LEU A 407 -20.96 -11.73 -14.38
N THR A 408 -21.60 -10.76 -15.03
CA THR A 408 -21.20 -9.35 -14.96
C THR A 408 -22.05 -8.58 -13.96
N VAL A 409 -21.41 -7.85 -13.06
CA VAL A 409 -22.06 -6.96 -12.09
C VAL A 409 -21.90 -5.52 -12.51
N VAL A 410 -22.99 -4.77 -12.59
CA VAL A 410 -23.01 -3.32 -12.83
C VAL A 410 -23.48 -2.63 -11.54
N PRO A 411 -22.56 -2.10 -10.71
CA PRO A 411 -22.91 -1.43 -9.45
C PRO A 411 -23.43 -0.01 -9.71
N HIS A 412 -24.14 0.55 -8.72
CA HIS A 412 -24.63 1.94 -8.77
C HIS A 412 -23.50 2.98 -8.92
N ASN A 413 -22.33 2.72 -8.35
CA ASN A 413 -21.14 3.55 -8.44
C ASN A 413 -20.03 2.85 -9.25
N ALA A 414 -20.25 2.66 -10.55
CA ALA A 414 -19.27 2.04 -11.41
C ALA A 414 -18.00 2.93 -11.52
N ALA A 415 -16.83 2.33 -11.30
CA ALA A 415 -15.56 3.04 -11.44
C ALA A 415 -15.29 3.41 -12.91
N ILE A 416 -15.07 4.71 -13.16
CA ILE A 416 -14.59 5.23 -14.44
C ILE A 416 -13.12 5.61 -14.26
N PHE A 417 -12.27 5.05 -15.11
CA PHE A 417 -10.84 5.28 -15.04
C PHE A 417 -10.44 6.52 -15.86
N ARG A 418 -9.45 7.24 -15.36
CA ARG A 418 -8.84 8.35 -16.12
C ARG A 418 -8.27 7.82 -17.46
N GLY A 419 -8.57 8.52 -18.54
CA GLY A 419 -8.14 8.12 -19.89
C GLY A 419 -9.10 8.65 -20.94
N THR A 420 -9.56 7.79 -21.84
CA THR A 420 -10.57 8.11 -22.87
C THR A 420 -11.79 7.21 -22.75
N VAL A 421 -12.89 7.56 -23.42
CA VAL A 421 -14.06 6.69 -23.55
C VAL A 421 -13.65 5.35 -24.16
N GLY A 422 -12.90 5.35 -25.26
CA GLY A 422 -12.43 4.14 -25.91
C GLY A 422 -11.54 3.28 -25.02
N SER A 423 -10.65 3.88 -24.21
CA SER A 423 -9.80 3.13 -23.28
C SER A 423 -10.61 2.44 -22.18
N ASN A 424 -11.66 3.10 -21.66
CA ASN A 424 -12.56 2.52 -20.66
C ASN A 424 -13.41 1.37 -21.23
N LEU A 425 -13.87 1.48 -22.46
CA LEU A 425 -14.63 0.41 -23.13
C LEU A 425 -13.76 -0.82 -23.45
N ARG A 426 -12.54 -0.60 -23.96
CA ARG A 426 -11.58 -1.69 -24.26
C ARG A 426 -11.11 -2.47 -23.05
N MET A 427 -11.33 -1.99 -21.83
CA MET A 427 -11.06 -2.76 -20.61
C MET A 427 -11.92 -4.04 -20.55
N ALA A 428 -13.16 -3.98 -21.03
CA ALA A 428 -14.05 -5.15 -21.06
C ALA A 428 -13.80 -6.06 -22.28
N ALA A 429 -13.40 -5.48 -23.41
CA ALA A 429 -13.16 -6.20 -24.65
C ALA A 429 -11.90 -5.63 -25.34
N PRO A 430 -10.66 -6.05 -24.94
CA PRO A 430 -9.42 -5.49 -25.49
C PRO A 430 -9.25 -5.67 -26.99
N ALA A 431 -9.87 -6.70 -27.58
CA ALA A 431 -9.80 -7.02 -29.00
C ALA A 431 -10.95 -6.40 -29.82
N ALA A 432 -11.89 -5.67 -29.18
CA ALA A 432 -13.01 -5.05 -29.89
C ALA A 432 -12.54 -3.94 -30.85
N ASP A 433 -13.07 -3.94 -32.05
CA ASP A 433 -12.88 -2.88 -33.02
C ASP A 433 -13.72 -1.64 -32.66
N ASP A 434 -13.44 -0.51 -33.29
CA ASP A 434 -14.15 0.74 -33.04
C ASP A 434 -15.65 0.63 -33.37
N ALA A 435 -16.04 -0.22 -34.36
CA ALA A 435 -17.43 -0.41 -34.71
C ALA A 435 -18.22 -1.06 -33.57
N ALA A 436 -17.64 -2.06 -32.88
CA ALA A 436 -18.24 -2.70 -31.71
C ALA A 436 -18.36 -1.71 -30.54
N LEU A 437 -17.36 -0.85 -30.34
CA LEU A 437 -17.41 0.18 -29.28
C LEU A 437 -18.54 1.18 -29.56
N TRP A 438 -18.68 1.63 -30.79
CA TRP A 438 -19.76 2.53 -31.19
C TRP A 438 -21.13 1.88 -31.04
N ALA A 439 -21.28 0.61 -31.44
CA ALA A 439 -22.55 -0.13 -31.30
C ALA A 439 -22.97 -0.21 -29.82
N ALA A 440 -22.02 -0.48 -28.89
CA ALA A 440 -22.31 -0.51 -27.47
C ALA A 440 -22.71 0.88 -26.93
N LEU A 441 -22.08 1.96 -27.40
CA LEU A 441 -22.47 3.32 -27.04
C LEU A 441 -23.84 3.72 -27.58
N GLU A 442 -24.21 3.24 -28.79
CA GLU A 442 -25.54 3.43 -29.38
C GLU A 442 -26.60 2.73 -28.56
N GLU A 443 -26.34 1.49 -28.13
CA GLU A 443 -27.30 0.68 -27.37
C GLU A 443 -27.68 1.31 -26.00
N VAL A 444 -26.78 2.11 -25.41
CA VAL A 444 -27.03 2.84 -24.16
C VAL A 444 -27.32 4.34 -24.39
N ASN A 445 -27.61 4.76 -25.62
CA ASN A 445 -27.89 6.13 -26.02
C ASN A 445 -26.82 7.16 -25.56
N LEU A 446 -25.52 6.78 -25.59
CA LEU A 446 -24.38 7.65 -25.23
C LEU A 446 -23.56 8.09 -26.47
N ALA A 447 -23.80 7.49 -27.65
CA ALA A 447 -23.04 7.74 -28.86
C ALA A 447 -23.13 9.20 -29.33
N ALA A 448 -24.33 9.81 -29.27
CA ALA A 448 -24.53 11.21 -29.68
C ALA A 448 -23.68 12.17 -28.83
N PHE A 449 -23.64 11.96 -27.53
CA PHE A 449 -22.78 12.74 -26.63
C PHE A 449 -21.30 12.56 -27.00
N CYS A 450 -20.82 11.33 -27.17
CA CYS A 450 -19.42 11.09 -27.52
C CYS A 450 -19.06 11.73 -28.88
N ARG A 451 -19.94 11.67 -29.89
CA ARG A 451 -19.74 12.31 -31.21
C ARG A 451 -19.70 13.84 -31.12
N SER A 452 -20.43 14.45 -30.18
CA SER A 452 -20.40 15.89 -29.94
C SER A 452 -19.12 16.38 -29.27
N GLN A 453 -18.35 15.47 -28.71
CA GLN A 453 -17.04 15.71 -28.10
C GLN A 453 -15.92 15.26 -29.07
N GLN A 454 -14.99 14.42 -28.61
CA GLN A 454 -13.86 13.90 -29.39
C GLN A 454 -14.05 12.42 -29.78
N GLY A 455 -15.29 11.94 -29.86
CA GLY A 455 -15.58 10.54 -30.18
C GLY A 455 -15.05 9.58 -29.09
N LEU A 456 -14.42 8.49 -29.52
CA LEU A 456 -13.80 7.51 -28.63
C LEU A 456 -12.59 8.08 -27.86
N ASP A 457 -11.98 9.15 -28.37
CA ASP A 457 -10.86 9.85 -27.72
C ASP A 457 -11.30 10.94 -26.72
N THR A 458 -12.60 11.07 -26.47
CA THR A 458 -13.16 11.98 -25.45
C THR A 458 -12.46 11.72 -24.12
N PRO A 459 -11.76 12.72 -23.53
CA PRO A 459 -11.00 12.55 -22.30
C PRO A 459 -11.94 12.37 -21.10
N LEU A 460 -11.56 11.44 -20.22
CA LEU A 460 -12.24 11.18 -18.96
C LEU A 460 -11.30 11.52 -17.79
N HIS A 461 -11.80 12.30 -16.86
CA HIS A 461 -11.09 12.63 -15.64
C HIS A 461 -11.24 11.49 -14.63
N GLU A 462 -10.50 11.57 -13.53
CA GLU A 462 -10.58 10.61 -12.43
C GLU A 462 -12.01 10.49 -11.90
N GLY A 463 -12.49 9.25 -11.76
CA GLY A 463 -13.86 8.96 -11.35
C GLY A 463 -14.93 9.41 -12.34
N GLY A 464 -14.57 9.83 -13.57
CA GLY A 464 -15.51 10.36 -14.53
C GLY A 464 -16.14 11.69 -14.09
N SER A 465 -15.40 12.53 -13.34
CA SER A 465 -15.90 13.78 -12.73
C SER A 465 -16.39 14.82 -13.76
N ASN A 466 -15.99 14.68 -15.01
CA ASN A 466 -16.47 15.49 -16.14
C ASN A 466 -17.70 14.92 -16.86
N LEU A 467 -18.27 13.81 -16.37
CA LEU A 467 -19.53 13.25 -16.88
C LEU A 467 -20.66 13.47 -15.88
N SER A 468 -21.90 13.58 -16.39
CA SER A 468 -23.11 13.53 -15.54
C SER A 468 -23.25 12.13 -14.88
N GLY A 469 -24.10 12.00 -13.86
CA GLY A 469 -24.40 10.72 -13.23
C GLY A 469 -24.92 9.69 -14.25
N GLY A 470 -25.88 10.09 -15.08
CA GLY A 470 -26.45 9.26 -16.14
C GLY A 470 -25.43 8.87 -17.20
N GLN A 471 -24.55 9.80 -17.63
CA GLN A 471 -23.48 9.49 -18.59
C GLN A 471 -22.48 8.48 -18.04
N ARG A 472 -22.08 8.60 -16.76
CA ARG A 472 -21.20 7.61 -16.11
C ARG A 472 -21.84 6.23 -16.07
N GLN A 473 -23.11 6.15 -15.70
CA GLN A 473 -23.81 4.88 -15.59
C GLN A 473 -24.04 4.23 -16.97
N ARG A 474 -24.40 5.02 -18.00
CA ARG A 474 -24.51 4.54 -19.39
C ARG A 474 -23.16 4.06 -19.94
N LEU A 475 -22.04 4.74 -19.62
CA LEU A 475 -20.71 4.27 -20.00
C LEU A 475 -20.34 2.95 -19.31
N ALA A 476 -20.67 2.80 -18.03
CA ALA A 476 -20.48 1.55 -17.31
C ALA A 476 -21.31 0.40 -17.90
N MET A 477 -22.55 0.71 -18.31
CA MET A 477 -23.42 -0.25 -18.97
C MET A 477 -22.89 -0.64 -20.36
N ALA A 478 -22.43 0.31 -21.19
CA ALA A 478 -21.79 0.01 -22.49
C ALA A 478 -20.57 -0.92 -22.30
N ARG A 479 -19.77 -0.68 -21.27
CA ARG A 479 -18.66 -1.56 -20.89
C ARG A 479 -19.13 -2.97 -20.51
N ALA A 480 -20.22 -3.08 -19.75
CA ALA A 480 -20.81 -4.37 -19.40
C ALA A 480 -21.35 -5.12 -20.63
N LEU A 481 -22.02 -4.44 -21.55
CA LEU A 481 -22.50 -5.03 -22.80
C LEU A 481 -21.38 -5.59 -23.67
N LEU A 482 -20.24 -4.89 -23.75
CA LEU A 482 -19.05 -5.35 -24.48
C LEU A 482 -18.40 -6.59 -23.85
N HIS A 483 -18.58 -6.81 -22.55
CA HIS A 483 -18.09 -8.02 -21.89
C HIS A 483 -18.88 -9.28 -22.27
N ASP A 484 -20.13 -9.13 -22.72
CA ASP A 484 -21.02 -10.14 -23.27
C ASP A 484 -21.21 -11.41 -22.41
N SER A 485 -21.43 -11.26 -21.12
CA SER A 485 -21.68 -12.37 -20.18
C SER A 485 -23.07 -13.00 -20.38
N PRO A 486 -23.25 -14.29 -20.03
CA PRO A 486 -24.57 -14.93 -19.98
C PRO A 486 -25.53 -14.33 -18.93
N ILE A 487 -24.99 -13.82 -17.80
CA ILE A 487 -25.77 -13.26 -16.70
C ILE A 487 -25.33 -11.84 -16.42
N TYR A 488 -26.29 -10.95 -16.20
CA TYR A 488 -26.06 -9.57 -15.79
C TYR A 488 -26.79 -9.28 -14.48
N LEU A 489 -26.07 -8.72 -13.53
CA LEU A 489 -26.60 -8.25 -12.26
C LEU A 489 -26.45 -6.74 -12.19
N PHE A 490 -27.56 -6.02 -12.19
CA PHE A 490 -27.64 -4.57 -12.04
C PHE A 490 -27.98 -4.23 -10.60
N ASP A 491 -27.03 -3.67 -9.86
CA ASP A 491 -27.25 -3.26 -8.47
C ASP A 491 -27.49 -1.75 -8.42
N GLU A 492 -28.78 -1.36 -8.38
CA GLU A 492 -29.24 0.03 -8.35
C GLU A 492 -28.70 0.89 -9.51
N ALA A 493 -28.61 0.31 -10.72
CA ALA A 493 -27.99 0.94 -11.88
C ALA A 493 -28.69 2.25 -12.34
N THR A 494 -29.89 2.56 -11.85
CA THR A 494 -30.65 3.77 -12.16
C THR A 494 -30.71 4.77 -10.99
N SER A 495 -29.99 4.52 -9.91
CA SER A 495 -29.94 5.43 -8.76
C SER A 495 -29.16 6.71 -9.07
N ASN A 496 -29.65 7.85 -8.62
CA ASN A 496 -29.02 9.17 -8.78
C ASN A 496 -28.81 9.62 -10.24
N VAL A 497 -29.66 9.16 -11.14
CA VAL A 497 -29.69 9.62 -12.53
C VAL A 497 -31.00 10.37 -12.83
N ASP A 498 -30.98 11.25 -13.81
CA ASP A 498 -32.18 11.94 -14.32
C ASP A 498 -33.14 10.96 -15.01
N ALA A 499 -34.41 11.34 -15.10
CA ALA A 499 -35.47 10.47 -15.62
C ALA A 499 -35.23 10.03 -17.10
N GLU A 500 -34.63 10.89 -17.93
CA GLU A 500 -34.28 10.56 -19.31
C GLU A 500 -33.20 9.47 -19.36
N SER A 501 -32.12 9.65 -18.60
CA SER A 501 -31.04 8.64 -18.49
C SER A 501 -31.53 7.34 -17.88
N GLU A 502 -32.46 7.37 -16.93
CA GLU A 502 -33.09 6.17 -16.36
C GLU A 502 -33.87 5.39 -17.41
N ASN A 503 -34.69 6.06 -18.22
CA ASN A 503 -35.45 5.43 -19.30
C ASN A 503 -34.52 4.75 -20.32
N ASP A 504 -33.42 5.41 -20.70
CA ASP A 504 -32.41 4.85 -21.61
C ASP A 504 -31.76 3.57 -21.04
N ILE A 505 -31.35 3.62 -19.76
CA ILE A 505 -30.76 2.48 -19.07
C ILE A 505 -31.76 1.33 -18.98
N MET A 506 -33.01 1.59 -18.59
CA MET A 506 -34.04 0.56 -18.49
C MET A 506 -34.43 -0.03 -19.85
N ALA A 507 -34.47 0.77 -20.92
CA ALA A 507 -34.68 0.28 -22.27
C ALA A 507 -33.58 -0.72 -22.70
N ALA A 508 -32.32 -0.41 -22.41
CA ALA A 508 -31.21 -1.31 -22.69
C ALA A 508 -31.25 -2.59 -21.82
N ILE A 509 -31.62 -2.48 -20.53
CA ILE A 509 -31.81 -3.65 -19.63
C ILE A 509 -32.92 -4.55 -20.14
N ARG A 510 -34.09 -4.01 -20.55
CA ARG A 510 -35.21 -4.79 -21.11
C ARG A 510 -34.83 -5.52 -22.40
N LYS A 511 -34.08 -4.84 -23.28
CA LYS A 511 -33.59 -5.45 -24.53
C LYS A 511 -32.60 -6.59 -24.25
N LEU A 512 -31.81 -6.48 -23.21
CA LEU A 512 -30.87 -7.51 -22.75
C LEU A 512 -31.61 -8.69 -22.10
N ALA A 513 -32.64 -8.45 -21.31
CA ALA A 513 -33.49 -9.46 -20.68
C ALA A 513 -34.16 -10.42 -21.65
N GLY A 514 -34.46 -9.99 -22.91
CA GLY A 514 -34.95 -10.86 -23.96
C GLY A 514 -33.92 -11.86 -24.51
N LYS A 515 -32.65 -11.78 -24.11
CA LYS A 515 -31.55 -12.58 -24.67
C LYS A 515 -30.69 -13.26 -23.62
N LYS A 516 -30.58 -12.70 -22.42
CA LYS A 516 -29.66 -13.09 -21.35
C LYS A 516 -30.42 -13.23 -20.04
N THR A 517 -29.79 -13.83 -19.05
CA THR A 517 -30.32 -13.80 -17.68
C THR A 517 -30.03 -12.43 -17.06
N VAL A 518 -31.07 -11.77 -16.56
CA VAL A 518 -30.94 -10.44 -15.95
C VAL A 518 -31.45 -10.45 -14.53
N ILE A 519 -30.65 -9.92 -13.62
CA ILE A 519 -31.00 -9.70 -12.21
C ILE A 519 -30.97 -8.19 -11.99
N LEU A 520 -32.11 -7.62 -11.60
CA LEU A 520 -32.25 -6.19 -11.33
C LEU A 520 -32.52 -5.95 -9.85
N ILE A 521 -31.63 -5.28 -9.17
CA ILE A 521 -31.88 -4.72 -7.84
C ILE A 521 -32.33 -3.29 -8.03
N SER A 522 -33.53 -2.96 -7.60
CA SER A 522 -34.09 -1.62 -7.76
C SER A 522 -34.85 -1.17 -6.51
N HIS A 523 -34.72 0.11 -6.21
CA HIS A 523 -35.60 0.80 -5.26
C HIS A 523 -36.83 1.39 -5.94
N ARG A 524 -36.85 1.53 -7.27
CA ARG A 524 -38.00 2.01 -8.05
C ARG A 524 -38.81 0.85 -8.58
N LEU A 525 -40.02 0.68 -8.01
CA LEU A 525 -40.86 -0.46 -8.33
C LEU A 525 -41.48 -0.38 -9.73
N ALA A 526 -41.57 0.80 -10.34
CA ALA A 526 -41.97 0.97 -11.73
C ALA A 526 -41.01 0.24 -12.72
N ASN A 527 -39.76 0.06 -12.35
CA ASN A 527 -38.74 -0.59 -13.18
C ASN A 527 -38.82 -2.13 -13.17
N VAL A 528 -39.52 -2.73 -12.23
CA VAL A 528 -39.55 -4.19 -12.04
C VAL A 528 -40.86 -4.84 -12.50
N VAL A 529 -41.80 -4.05 -13.00
CA VAL A 529 -43.15 -4.53 -13.39
C VAL A 529 -43.09 -5.64 -14.44
N ASP A 530 -42.14 -5.54 -15.38
CA ASP A 530 -41.98 -6.48 -16.49
C ASP A 530 -41.16 -7.74 -16.13
N SER A 531 -40.77 -7.91 -14.85
CA SER A 531 -39.97 -9.05 -14.41
C SER A 531 -40.77 -10.37 -14.42
N ASP A 532 -40.10 -11.45 -14.81
CA ASP A 532 -40.68 -12.80 -14.77
C ASP A 532 -40.98 -13.25 -13.33
N CYS A 533 -40.11 -12.81 -12.40
CA CYS A 533 -40.27 -13.04 -10.97
C CYS A 533 -39.67 -11.87 -10.19
N ILE A 534 -40.41 -11.40 -9.19
CA ILE A 534 -39.98 -10.39 -8.23
C ILE A 534 -39.84 -11.07 -6.87
N TYR A 535 -38.65 -10.97 -6.28
CA TYR A 535 -38.39 -11.35 -4.89
C TYR A 535 -38.42 -10.11 -4.01
N VAL A 536 -39.29 -10.13 -3.00
CA VAL A 536 -39.49 -9.02 -2.07
C VAL A 536 -38.74 -9.34 -0.77
N MET A 537 -37.79 -8.52 -0.43
CA MET A 537 -37.00 -8.67 0.79
C MET A 537 -37.53 -7.78 1.90
N ASP A 538 -37.71 -8.38 3.07
CA ASP A 538 -38.01 -7.68 4.31
C ASP A 538 -37.24 -8.28 5.49
N GLY A 539 -36.56 -7.44 6.29
CA GLY A 539 -35.79 -7.87 7.46
C GLY A 539 -34.77 -8.98 7.20
N GLY A 540 -34.12 -8.98 6.01
CA GLY A 540 -33.12 -9.99 5.65
C GLY A 540 -33.67 -11.34 5.19
N ARG A 541 -34.98 -11.43 4.89
CA ARG A 541 -35.68 -12.64 4.41
C ARG A 541 -36.37 -12.35 3.09
N ILE A 542 -36.68 -13.39 2.33
CA ILE A 542 -37.66 -13.31 1.22
C ILE A 542 -39.05 -13.38 1.84
N ALA A 543 -39.75 -12.25 1.84
CA ALA A 543 -41.11 -12.15 2.38
C ALA A 543 -42.16 -12.60 1.36
N GLU A 544 -41.97 -12.23 0.08
CA GLU A 544 -42.90 -12.52 -1.02
C GLU A 544 -42.14 -12.81 -2.29
N GLN A 545 -42.74 -13.61 -3.19
CA GLN A 545 -42.22 -13.85 -4.54
C GLN A 545 -43.33 -14.06 -5.53
N GLY A 546 -43.21 -13.50 -6.70
CA GLY A 546 -44.22 -13.67 -7.76
C GLY A 546 -44.11 -12.65 -8.87
N LYS A 547 -45.12 -12.61 -9.75
CA LYS A 547 -45.25 -11.55 -10.76
C LYS A 547 -45.89 -10.32 -10.18
N HIS A 548 -45.68 -9.18 -10.81
CA HIS A 548 -46.20 -7.88 -10.38
C HIS A 548 -47.70 -7.91 -10.01
N GLU A 549 -48.53 -8.43 -10.96
CA GLU A 549 -49.98 -8.47 -10.76
C GLU A 549 -50.39 -9.34 -9.55
N ALA A 550 -49.75 -10.49 -9.37
CA ALA A 550 -50.03 -11.40 -8.27
C ALA A 550 -49.68 -10.76 -6.91
N LEU A 551 -48.49 -10.17 -6.83
CA LEU A 551 -47.99 -9.49 -5.62
C LEU A 551 -48.85 -8.25 -5.25
N LEU A 552 -49.36 -7.53 -6.23
CA LEU A 552 -50.31 -6.44 -5.99
C LEU A 552 -51.66 -6.96 -5.42
N ALA A 553 -52.15 -8.09 -5.96
CA ALA A 553 -53.42 -8.67 -5.52
C ALA A 553 -53.35 -9.26 -4.09
N GLU A 554 -52.18 -9.74 -3.66
CA GLU A 554 -51.93 -10.27 -2.32
C GLU A 554 -52.02 -9.19 -1.24
N GLY A 555 -51.82 -7.91 -1.56
CA GLY A 555 -51.89 -6.80 -0.62
C GLY A 555 -50.82 -6.77 0.45
N GLY A 556 -49.70 -7.46 0.23
CA GLY A 556 -48.61 -7.64 1.16
C GLY A 556 -47.58 -6.48 1.20
N VAL A 557 -46.31 -6.82 1.42
CA VAL A 557 -45.19 -5.87 1.49
C VAL A 557 -44.97 -5.16 0.17
N TYR A 558 -45.00 -5.91 -0.94
CA TYR A 558 -44.86 -5.37 -2.29
C TYR A 558 -45.94 -4.31 -2.60
N SER A 559 -47.18 -4.66 -2.35
CA SER A 559 -48.29 -3.77 -2.65
C SER A 559 -48.23 -2.47 -1.84
N ARG A 560 -47.82 -2.55 -0.57
CA ARG A 560 -47.61 -1.34 0.28
C ARG A 560 -46.50 -0.46 -0.27
N LEU A 561 -45.35 -1.04 -0.64
CA LEU A 561 -44.21 -0.31 -1.17
C LEU A 561 -44.57 0.34 -2.51
N TYR A 562 -45.22 -0.41 -3.43
CA TYR A 562 -45.61 0.08 -4.75
C TYR A 562 -46.60 1.25 -4.66
N ASN A 563 -47.66 1.11 -3.83
CA ASN A 563 -48.67 2.14 -3.65
C ASN A 563 -48.09 3.40 -3.00
N ALA A 564 -47.17 3.24 -2.04
CA ALA A 564 -46.48 4.38 -1.43
C ALA A 564 -45.59 5.15 -2.46
N GLN A 565 -44.85 4.44 -3.32
CA GLN A 565 -44.08 5.09 -4.37
C GLN A 565 -44.97 5.76 -5.41
N LYS A 566 -46.01 5.10 -5.87
CA LYS A 566 -46.94 5.67 -6.84
C LYS A 566 -47.63 6.95 -6.31
N GLN A 567 -48.05 6.96 -5.04
CA GLN A 567 -48.58 8.19 -4.44
C GLN A 567 -47.60 9.35 -4.41
N LEU A 568 -46.32 9.08 -4.20
CA LEU A 568 -45.26 10.11 -4.21
C LEU A 568 -45.01 10.63 -5.65
N GLU A 569 -45.05 9.76 -6.66
CA GLU A 569 -44.91 10.13 -8.07
C GLU A 569 -46.10 11.00 -8.52
N ASP A 570 -47.34 10.59 -8.21
CA ASP A 570 -48.55 11.33 -8.53
C ASP A 570 -48.57 12.74 -7.87
N LEU A 571 -48.07 12.85 -6.62
CA LEU A 571 -47.92 14.14 -5.92
C LEU A 571 -46.85 15.02 -6.55
N GLY A 572 -45.75 14.43 -7.04
CA GLY A 572 -44.68 15.14 -7.74
C GLY A 572 -45.14 15.71 -9.08
N GLU A 573 -45.95 14.97 -9.86
CA GLU A 573 -46.52 15.43 -11.11
C GLU A 573 -47.58 16.54 -10.92
N MET A 574 -48.32 16.52 -9.81
CA MET A 574 -49.30 17.56 -9.48
C MET A 574 -48.63 18.89 -9.02
N SER A 575 -47.34 18.84 -8.64
CA SER A 575 -46.61 20.04 -8.13
C SER A 575 -45.62 20.63 -9.16
N ALA A 576 -45.41 19.99 -10.30
CA ALA A 576 -44.58 20.43 -11.43
C ALA A 576 -45.46 21.08 -12.52
#